data_f344b241e86cf235ec1b5f971a3e147e
#
_entry.id   f344b241e86cf235ec1b5f971a3e147e
#
_cell.length_a   1.000
_cell.length_b   1.000
_cell.length_c   1.000
_cell.angle_alpha   90.00
_cell.angle_beta   90.00
_cell.angle_gamma   90.00
#
_symmetry.space_group_name_H-M   'P 1'
#
loop_
_entity.id
_entity.type
_entity.pdbx_description
1 polymer ?
#
loop_
_entity_poly.entity_id
_entity_poly.type
_entity_poly.pdbx_seq_one_letter_code
_entity_poly.pdbx_strand_id
1 'polypeptide(L)'
;MLSFSFKEVMIWFEADFEDGGGHEYHEASFFSALENIVFVTVSYRKNIFGFLSTGDDILPGNYGLWDQRQAILWVKENIADFGGDPSKITIFGNSAGILYQMLTPRNNISLFQRAIT
;
A
#
# COMPACT_ATOMS: atom_id res chain seq x y z
N MET A 1 -22.86 -25.58 5.80
CA MET A 1 -22.08 -25.06 4.67
C MET A 1 -21.26 -23.88 5.15
N LEU A 2 -19.94 -23.99 5.11
CA LEU A 2 -19.05 -22.88 5.46
C LEU A 2 -19.06 -21.88 4.29
N SER A 3 -19.62 -20.72 4.52
CA SER A 3 -19.57 -19.59 3.58
C SER A 3 -18.22 -18.89 3.75
N PHE A 4 -17.33 -19.04 2.77
CA PHE A 4 -16.11 -18.25 2.71
C PHE A 4 -16.45 -16.85 2.20
N SER A 5 -16.42 -15.88 3.09
CA SER A 5 -16.51 -14.47 2.73
C SER A 5 -15.10 -13.90 2.67
N PHE A 6 -14.70 -13.35 1.53
CA PHE A 6 -13.46 -12.57 1.43
C PHE A 6 -13.53 -11.32 2.29
N LYS A 7 -12.42 -11.00 2.95
CA LYS A 7 -12.30 -9.89 3.88
C LYS A 7 -11.91 -8.60 3.17
N GLU A 8 -12.29 -7.48 3.73
CA GLU A 8 -11.75 -6.19 3.31
C GLU A 8 -10.23 -6.14 3.51
N VAL A 9 -9.54 -5.42 2.65
CA VAL A 9 -8.08 -5.31 2.63
C VAL A 9 -7.69 -3.88 2.94
N MET A 10 -6.78 -3.70 3.90
CA MET A 10 -6.18 -2.40 4.21
C MET A 10 -4.68 -2.46 4.00
N ILE A 11 -4.15 -1.55 3.19
CA ILE A 11 -2.73 -1.42 2.90
C ILE A 11 -2.18 -0.18 3.59
N TRP A 12 -1.28 -0.37 4.53
CA TRP A 12 -0.58 0.68 5.24
C TRP A 12 0.72 1.04 4.54
N PHE A 13 0.88 2.32 4.24
CA PHE A 13 2.15 2.90 3.81
C PHE A 13 2.78 3.70 4.93
N GLU A 14 3.96 3.27 5.35
CA GLU A 14 4.71 3.90 6.42
C GLU A 14 5.11 5.34 6.06
N ALA A 15 5.14 6.24 7.04
CA ALA A 15 5.52 7.63 6.83
C ALA A 15 6.99 7.78 6.40
N ASP A 16 7.28 8.83 5.63
CA ASP A 16 8.57 9.02 4.96
C ASP A 16 9.75 9.34 5.90
N PHE A 17 9.53 9.63 7.18
CA PHE A 17 10.52 10.33 7.99
C PHE A 17 10.87 9.74 9.36
N GLU A 18 10.36 8.58 9.75
CA GLU A 18 10.71 8.00 11.06
C GLU A 18 11.56 6.74 10.94
N ASP A 19 12.78 6.87 11.45
CA ASP A 19 13.61 5.72 11.77
C ASP A 19 12.93 4.90 12.88
N GLY A 20 12.58 3.67 12.59
CA GLY A 20 12.22 2.71 13.63
C GLY A 20 10.78 2.24 13.66
N GLY A 21 10.12 2.03 12.55
CA GLY A 21 8.76 1.50 12.41
C GLY A 21 8.49 0.10 13.00
N GLY A 22 9.21 -0.29 14.04
CA GLY A 22 9.00 -1.57 14.73
C GLY A 22 7.80 -1.61 15.66
N HIS A 23 7.23 -0.47 16.02
CA HIS A 23 6.12 -0.41 16.98
C HIS A 23 4.74 -0.58 16.36
N GLU A 24 4.58 -0.28 15.09
CA GLU A 24 3.28 -0.31 14.41
C GLU A 24 2.81 -1.72 14.02
N TYR A 25 3.72 -2.68 13.92
CA TYR A 25 3.37 -4.07 13.56
C TYR A 25 2.47 -4.77 14.59
N HIS A 26 2.56 -4.41 15.86
CA HIS A 26 1.73 -4.99 16.91
C HIS A 26 0.27 -4.52 16.83
N GLU A 27 0.05 -3.28 16.42
CA GLU A 27 -1.30 -2.75 16.24
C GLU A 27 -2.00 -3.39 15.05
N ALA A 28 -1.28 -3.66 13.96
CA ALA A 28 -1.82 -4.29 12.76
C ALA A 28 -2.41 -5.68 13.03
N SER A 29 -1.74 -6.49 13.84
CA SER A 29 -2.25 -7.82 14.23
C SER A 29 -3.54 -7.71 15.02
N PHE A 30 -3.62 -6.72 15.89
CA PHE A 30 -4.80 -6.47 16.73
C PHE A 30 -6.00 -6.04 15.88
N PHE A 31 -5.81 -5.09 14.97
CA PHE A 31 -6.85 -4.65 14.04
C PHE A 31 -7.34 -5.78 13.13
N SER A 32 -6.42 -6.56 12.61
CA SER A 32 -6.77 -7.70 11.75
C SER A 32 -7.62 -8.73 12.48
N ALA A 33 -7.33 -8.99 13.74
CA ALA A 33 -8.07 -9.95 14.55
C ALA A 33 -9.46 -9.45 14.96
N LEU A 34 -9.57 -8.16 15.31
CA LEU A 34 -10.83 -7.59 15.80
C LEU A 34 -11.80 -7.23 14.68
N GLU A 35 -11.30 -6.64 13.60
CA GLU A 35 -12.15 -6.09 12.53
C GLU A 35 -12.36 -7.07 11.37
N ASN A 36 -11.80 -8.27 11.47
CA ASN A 36 -11.93 -9.28 10.42
C ASN A 36 -11.49 -8.79 9.03
N ILE A 37 -10.39 -8.05 8.98
CA ILE A 37 -9.77 -7.52 7.77
C ILE A 37 -8.43 -8.21 7.48
N VAL A 38 -7.98 -8.13 6.23
CA VAL A 38 -6.59 -8.44 5.86
C VAL A 38 -5.79 -7.15 5.88
N PHE A 39 -4.81 -7.08 6.77
CA PHE A 39 -3.95 -5.93 6.92
C PHE A 39 -2.59 -6.19 6.26
N VAL A 40 -2.16 -5.28 5.40
CA VAL A 40 -0.89 -5.37 4.67
C VAL A 40 -0.05 -4.14 4.99
N THR A 41 1.19 -4.36 5.39
CA THR A 41 2.17 -3.29 5.56
C THR A 41 3.15 -3.30 4.40
N VAL A 42 3.50 -2.11 3.90
CA VAL A 42 4.40 -1.96 2.76
C VAL A 42 5.60 -1.13 3.15
N SER A 43 6.79 -1.69 2.96
CA SER A 43 8.04 -0.96 2.97
C SER A 43 8.43 -0.62 1.52
N TYR A 44 8.79 0.63 1.27
CA TYR A 44 9.19 1.13 -0.04
C TYR A 44 10.46 1.96 0.08
N ARG A 45 11.16 2.16 -1.02
CA ARG A 45 12.40 2.94 -1.04
C ARG A 45 12.12 4.39 -0.68
N LYS A 46 12.93 4.94 0.23
CA LYS A 46 12.81 6.27 0.82
C LYS A 46 14.09 7.06 0.62
N ASN A 47 14.02 8.37 0.91
CA ASN A 47 15.16 9.26 0.87
C ASN A 47 15.86 9.26 -0.49
N ILE A 48 17.19 9.26 -0.51
CA ILE A 48 17.97 9.26 -1.74
C ILE A 48 17.76 7.98 -2.57
N PHE A 49 17.54 6.84 -1.93
CA PHE A 49 17.31 5.57 -2.63
C PHE A 49 15.96 5.52 -3.35
N GLY A 50 14.98 6.25 -2.85
CA GLY A 50 13.65 6.31 -3.43
C GLY A 50 13.41 7.49 -4.36
N PHE A 51 14.15 8.59 -4.23
CA PHE A 51 13.78 9.84 -4.86
C PHE A 51 14.92 10.62 -5.54
N LEU A 52 16.16 10.13 -5.49
CA LEU A 52 17.26 10.74 -6.20
C LEU A 52 17.00 10.78 -7.71
N SER A 53 17.16 11.96 -8.29
CA SER A 53 17.02 12.16 -9.73
C SER A 53 18.19 12.97 -10.28
N THR A 54 18.65 12.60 -11.47
CA THR A 54 19.61 13.41 -12.25
C THR A 54 18.92 14.42 -13.17
N GLY A 55 17.57 14.40 -13.21
CA GLY A 55 16.79 15.28 -14.08
C GLY A 55 16.79 14.86 -15.55
N ASP A 56 17.23 13.64 -15.83
CA ASP A 56 17.28 13.04 -17.16
C ASP A 56 16.79 11.57 -17.14
N ASP A 57 16.94 10.87 -18.24
CA ASP A 57 16.48 9.48 -18.37
C ASP A 57 17.40 8.45 -17.70
N ILE A 58 18.56 8.87 -17.17
CA ILE A 58 19.51 7.97 -16.52
C ILE A 58 19.00 7.57 -15.13
N LEU A 59 18.60 8.58 -14.33
CA LEU A 59 17.98 8.38 -13.02
C LEU A 59 16.74 9.30 -12.93
N PRO A 60 15.60 8.90 -13.47
CA PRO A 60 14.41 9.75 -13.50
C PRO A 60 13.80 10.06 -12.13
N GLY A 61 14.10 9.25 -11.10
CA GLY A 61 13.56 9.43 -9.75
C GLY A 61 12.18 8.80 -9.53
N ASN A 62 11.54 9.16 -8.40
CA ASN A 62 10.21 8.66 -8.01
C ASN A 62 10.11 7.14 -7.78
N TYR A 63 11.23 6.48 -7.50
CA TYR A 63 11.25 5.02 -7.32
C TYR A 63 10.40 4.56 -6.15
N GLY A 64 10.36 5.33 -5.05
CA GLY A 64 9.50 5.04 -3.91
C GLY A 64 8.01 5.04 -4.26
N LEU A 65 7.58 5.96 -5.13
CA LEU A 65 6.19 6.01 -5.61
C LEU A 65 5.86 4.84 -6.52
N TRP A 66 6.80 4.41 -7.35
CA TRP A 66 6.66 3.21 -8.18
C TRP A 66 6.62 1.94 -7.33
N ASP A 67 7.42 1.88 -6.26
CA ASP A 67 7.39 0.78 -5.30
C ASP A 67 6.00 0.66 -4.65
N GLN A 68 5.41 1.78 -4.22
CA GLN A 68 4.06 1.81 -3.66
C GLN A 68 3.02 1.30 -4.67
N ARG A 69 3.09 1.76 -5.90
CA ARG A 69 2.19 1.32 -6.97
C ARG A 69 2.33 -0.18 -7.22
N GLN A 70 3.56 -0.67 -7.30
CA GLN A 70 3.83 -2.09 -7.51
C GLN A 70 3.31 -2.94 -6.34
N ALA A 71 3.43 -2.44 -5.11
CA ALA A 71 2.89 -3.12 -3.94
C ALA A 71 1.35 -3.23 -3.98
N ILE A 72 0.67 -2.16 -4.37
CA ILE A 72 -0.81 -2.19 -4.52
C ILE A 72 -1.20 -3.19 -5.60
N LEU A 73 -0.50 -3.19 -6.73
CA LEU A 73 -0.75 -4.14 -7.82
C LEU A 73 -0.55 -5.58 -7.35
N TRP A 74 0.56 -5.85 -6.65
CA TRP A 74 0.84 -7.18 -6.10
C TRP A 74 -0.27 -7.65 -5.15
N VAL A 75 -0.72 -6.76 -4.25
CA VAL A 75 -1.84 -7.07 -3.34
C VAL A 75 -3.09 -7.40 -4.15
N LYS A 76 -3.43 -6.60 -5.13
CA LYS A 76 -4.61 -6.84 -5.97
C LYS A 76 -4.58 -8.21 -6.67
N GLU A 77 -3.40 -8.63 -7.12
CA GLU A 77 -3.23 -9.89 -7.84
C GLU A 77 -3.18 -11.12 -6.92
N ASN A 78 -2.73 -10.96 -5.67
CA ASN A 78 -2.42 -12.09 -4.80
C ASN A 78 -3.25 -12.17 -3.51
N ILE A 79 -3.95 -11.11 -3.12
CA ILE A 79 -4.57 -11.03 -1.79
C ILE A 79 -5.72 -12.04 -1.59
N ALA A 80 -6.30 -12.53 -2.65
CA ALA A 80 -7.32 -13.58 -2.58
C ALA A 80 -6.79 -14.85 -1.94
N ASP A 81 -5.53 -15.20 -2.17
CA ASP A 81 -4.87 -16.36 -1.56
C ASP A 81 -4.69 -16.21 -0.04
N PHE A 82 -4.78 -14.98 0.46
CA PHE A 82 -4.74 -14.64 1.89
C PHE A 82 -6.12 -14.36 2.48
N GLY A 83 -7.18 -14.63 1.73
CA GLY A 83 -8.56 -14.42 2.18
C GLY A 83 -9.06 -12.98 2.02
N GLY A 84 -8.33 -12.12 1.32
CA GLY A 84 -8.73 -10.74 1.03
C GLY A 84 -9.50 -10.59 -0.27
N ASP A 85 -10.37 -9.58 -0.32
CA ASP A 85 -11.16 -9.24 -1.50
C ASP A 85 -10.39 -8.20 -2.35
N PRO A 86 -9.91 -8.57 -3.55
CA PRO A 86 -9.20 -7.62 -4.41
C PRO A 86 -10.07 -6.47 -4.95
N SER A 87 -11.38 -6.53 -4.77
CA SER A 87 -12.32 -5.45 -5.09
C SER A 87 -12.61 -4.51 -3.92
N LYS A 88 -12.03 -4.78 -2.75
CA LYS A 88 -12.24 -4.03 -1.51
C LYS A 88 -10.91 -3.63 -0.86
N ILE A 89 -10.07 -2.95 -1.59
CA ILE A 89 -8.76 -2.48 -1.14
C ILE A 89 -8.86 -1.02 -0.72
N THR A 90 -8.44 -0.75 0.51
CA THR A 90 -8.26 0.61 1.05
C THR A 90 -6.77 0.84 1.29
N ILE A 91 -6.22 1.90 0.74
CA ILE A 91 -4.85 2.36 1.05
C ILE A 91 -4.93 3.45 2.11
N PHE A 92 -4.01 3.46 3.05
CA PHE A 92 -3.97 4.50 4.07
C PHE A 92 -2.57 4.70 4.65
N GLY A 93 -2.37 5.83 5.31
CA GLY A 93 -1.11 6.19 5.94
C GLY A 93 -0.89 7.70 5.94
N ASN A 94 0.07 8.14 6.71
CA ASN A 94 0.48 9.55 6.75
C ASN A 94 1.57 9.81 5.71
N SER A 95 1.20 9.81 4.44
CA SER A 95 2.16 9.95 3.34
C SER A 95 1.58 10.71 2.15
N ALA A 96 2.35 11.64 1.61
CA ALA A 96 2.05 12.32 0.35
C ALA A 96 1.95 11.32 -0.83
N GLY A 97 2.57 10.16 -0.71
CA GLY A 97 2.48 9.08 -1.70
C GLY A 97 1.05 8.58 -1.90
N ILE A 98 0.21 8.61 -0.87
CA ILE A 98 -1.20 8.24 -0.99
C ILE A 98 -1.93 9.20 -1.92
N LEU A 99 -1.75 10.51 -1.73
CA LEU A 99 -2.32 11.52 -2.63
C LEU A 99 -1.81 11.35 -4.06
N TYR A 100 -0.52 11.05 -4.22
CA TYR A 100 0.04 10.77 -5.53
C TYR A 100 -0.63 9.57 -6.20
N GLN A 101 -0.84 8.47 -5.49
CA GLN A 101 -1.52 7.29 -6.03
C GLN A 101 -2.97 7.59 -6.40
N MET A 102 -3.65 8.48 -5.66
CA MET A 102 -5.01 8.91 -5.98
C MET A 102 -5.09 9.74 -7.27
N LEU A 103 -4.10 10.62 -7.48
CA LEU A 103 -4.09 11.58 -8.59
C LEU A 103 -3.48 11.03 -9.88
N THR A 104 -2.69 9.96 -9.79
CA THR A 104 -2.01 9.39 -10.95
C THR A 104 -3.02 8.69 -11.87
N PRO A 105 -3.01 8.99 -13.18
CA PRO A 105 -3.85 8.28 -14.15
C PRO A 105 -3.59 6.77 -14.12
N ARG A 106 -4.66 6.02 -14.02
CA ARG A 106 -4.59 4.56 -13.79
C ARG A 106 -5.00 3.83 -15.04
N ASN A 107 -4.31 3.92 -16.11
CA ASN A 107 -4.48 3.12 -17.34
C ASN A 107 -5.67 2.13 -17.31
N ASN A 108 -6.88 2.60 -17.00
CA ASN A 108 -8.13 1.84 -16.87
C ASN A 108 -8.15 0.72 -15.80
N ILE A 109 -7.12 0.63 -14.92
CA ILE A 109 -7.08 -0.37 -13.85
C ILE A 109 -7.34 0.33 -12.52
N SER A 110 -8.45 -0.01 -11.87
CA SER A 110 -8.71 0.39 -10.49
C SER A 110 -7.87 -0.48 -9.56
N LEU A 111 -6.78 0.07 -9.01
CA LEU A 111 -5.88 -0.64 -8.11
C LEU A 111 -6.43 -0.70 -6.68
N PHE A 112 -7.19 0.30 -6.27
CA PHE A 112 -7.82 0.37 -4.96
C PHE A 112 -9.14 1.15 -5.06
N GLN A 113 -10.02 0.99 -4.06
CA GLN A 113 -11.35 1.58 -4.05
C GLN A 113 -11.44 2.79 -3.12
N ARG A 114 -10.64 2.80 -2.03
CA ARG A 114 -10.66 3.86 -1.02
C ARG A 114 -9.25 4.27 -0.64
N ALA A 115 -9.10 5.51 -0.19
CA ALA A 115 -7.86 6.04 0.37
C ALA A 115 -8.18 6.91 1.60
N ILE A 116 -7.32 6.79 2.62
CA ILE A 116 -7.38 7.59 3.85
C ILE A 116 -5.98 8.19 4.07
N THR A 117 -5.90 9.51 4.20
CA THR A 117 -4.67 10.24 4.38
C THR A 117 -4.79 11.26 5.49
#